data_67f9058a1040fc6964bca246b69eba04
#
_entry.id   67f9058a1040fc6964bca246b69eba04
#
_cell.length_a   1.000
_cell.length_b   1.000
_cell.length_c   1.000
_cell.angle_alpha   90.00
_cell.angle_beta   90.00
_cell.angle_gamma   90.00
#
_symmetry.space_group_name_H-M   'P 1'
#
loop_
_entity.id
_entity.type
_entity.pdbx_description
1 polymer ?
#
loop_
_entity_poly.entity_id
_entity_poly.type
_entity_poly.pdbx_seq_one_letter_code
_entity_poly.pdbx_strand_id
1 'polypeptide(L)'
;MTTGIDDFLTPALFQDGWPDRTTVKEQDEFLFAIWGPQVWDSVTTYASLCFRKKGSSRMVQEFVQVDDDMCVADILRSYSRHEWDQYFSPNTYTKKDRKLSSVFHDCWFGWCDVDDADPFSFKPSPSIVWQTSPGRTQALWCWGDPHTPEMASAYSKALAYRHGGDKGGSAANKLLRVPGSYNHKPEYGKPFIPLLMYDHTGMDERPKLLPSQRGEYKVNYFGRDLDPHAHSKRDVWKKYRHNLDASTSSLIRHNTARANDRSNRIFAMVAGLHEAGASLDEIASVIWASPYFRDKHGDNLSRLGREIHSIIAKLGEGQ
;
A
#
# COMPACT_ATOMS: atom_id res chain seq x y z
N MET A 1 24.31 17.29 14.67
CA MET A 1 23.38 18.40 14.39
C MET A 1 22.31 17.79 13.51
N THR A 2 21.12 17.60 14.06
CA THR A 2 19.97 17.10 13.30
C THR A 2 19.47 18.27 12.45
N THR A 3 19.79 18.26 11.16
CA THR A 3 19.08 19.10 10.20
C THR A 3 17.65 18.58 10.11
N GLY A 4 16.72 19.32 10.69
CA GLY A 4 15.31 18.99 10.60
C GLY A 4 14.84 19.05 9.14
N ILE A 5 13.82 18.28 8.82
CA ILE A 5 13.12 18.29 7.51
C ILE A 5 12.68 19.71 7.10
N ASP A 6 12.57 20.64 8.05
CA ASP A 6 12.13 22.03 7.87
C ASP A 6 13.07 22.91 7.04
N ASP A 7 14.34 22.49 6.82
CA ASP A 7 15.31 23.27 6.02
C ASP A 7 15.25 22.98 4.52
N PHE A 8 14.51 21.96 4.09
CA PHE A 8 14.31 21.68 2.67
C PHE A 8 13.09 22.47 2.16
N LEU A 9 13.41 23.52 1.43
CA LEU A 9 12.55 24.48 0.74
C LEU A 9 11.17 23.90 0.37
N THR A 10 10.11 24.52 0.87
CA THR A 10 8.78 24.42 0.27
C THR A 10 8.84 25.19 -1.06
N PRO A 11 8.92 24.57 -2.22
CA PRO A 11 8.85 25.32 -3.45
C PRO A 11 7.47 25.98 -3.52
N ALA A 12 7.42 27.28 -3.74
CA ALA A 12 6.19 28.01 -4.00
C ALA A 12 5.37 27.40 -5.16
N LEU A 13 5.99 26.50 -5.93
CA LEU A 13 5.47 25.73 -7.05
C LEU A 13 4.34 24.74 -6.70
N PHE A 14 4.20 24.32 -5.43
CA PHE A 14 3.26 23.25 -5.06
C PHE A 14 1.98 23.76 -4.37
N GLN A 15 1.86 25.08 -4.11
CA GLN A 15 0.73 25.61 -3.33
C GLN A 15 -0.64 25.52 -4.01
N ASP A 16 -0.67 25.50 -5.36
CA ASP A 16 -1.91 25.53 -6.15
C ASP A 16 -2.20 24.24 -6.95
N GLY A 17 -1.52 23.15 -6.64
CA GLY A 17 -1.56 21.91 -7.44
C GLY A 17 -0.75 22.03 -8.74
N TRP A 18 -0.54 20.90 -9.42
CA TRP A 18 0.21 20.88 -10.68
C TRP A 18 -0.72 20.96 -11.88
N PRO A 19 -0.53 21.96 -12.76
CA PRO A 19 -1.23 21.99 -14.01
C PRO A 19 -0.75 20.85 -14.94
N ASP A 20 -1.55 20.48 -15.94
CA ASP A 20 -1.25 19.46 -16.95
C ASP A 20 0.01 19.74 -17.80
N ARG A 21 0.60 20.94 -17.66
CA ARG A 21 1.86 21.39 -18.28
C ARG A 21 3.09 21.24 -17.37
N THR A 22 3.02 20.47 -16.28
CA THR A 22 4.15 20.20 -15.39
C THR A 22 5.42 19.86 -16.17
N THR A 23 6.55 20.45 -15.80
CA THR A 23 7.85 20.25 -16.44
C THR A 23 8.59 19.05 -15.83
N VAL A 24 9.62 18.56 -16.54
CA VAL A 24 10.53 17.54 -15.99
C VAL A 24 11.27 18.09 -14.76
N LYS A 25 11.57 19.38 -14.74
CA LYS A 25 12.21 20.03 -13.60
C LYS A 25 11.34 19.95 -12.34
N GLU A 26 10.05 20.24 -12.45
CA GLU A 26 9.11 20.12 -11.33
C GLU A 26 8.95 18.68 -10.84
N GLN A 27 8.99 17.68 -11.74
CA GLN A 27 9.02 16.28 -11.36
C GLN A 27 10.30 15.90 -10.60
N ASP A 28 11.45 16.41 -11.05
CA ASP A 28 12.75 16.23 -10.41
C ASP A 28 12.77 16.85 -9.01
N GLU A 29 12.29 18.08 -8.86
CA GLU A 29 12.15 18.80 -7.59
C GLU A 29 11.22 18.04 -6.61
N PHE A 30 10.10 17.49 -7.10
CA PHE A 30 9.22 16.67 -6.30
C PHE A 30 9.94 15.41 -5.78
N LEU A 31 10.62 14.69 -6.65
CA LEU A 31 11.34 13.47 -6.29
C LEU A 31 12.52 13.75 -5.36
N PHE A 32 13.23 14.89 -5.58
CA PHE A 32 14.26 15.35 -4.66
C PHE A 32 13.68 15.65 -3.28
N ALA A 33 12.51 16.28 -3.18
CA ALA A 33 11.86 16.53 -1.90
C ALA A 33 11.43 15.24 -1.15
N ILE A 34 11.17 14.14 -1.88
CA ILE A 34 10.88 12.84 -1.28
C ILE A 34 12.15 12.15 -0.77
N TRP A 35 13.25 12.20 -1.51
CA TRP A 35 14.45 11.42 -1.20
C TRP A 35 15.57 12.23 -0.53
N GLY A 36 15.63 13.55 -0.76
CA GLY A 36 16.64 14.43 -0.17
C GLY A 36 16.73 14.33 1.37
N PRO A 37 15.59 14.31 2.12
CA PRO A 37 15.62 14.10 3.56
C PRO A 37 16.20 12.74 4.00
N GLN A 38 16.41 11.80 3.07
CA GLN A 38 16.97 10.47 3.31
C GLN A 38 18.47 10.39 2.99
N VAL A 39 19.15 11.52 2.85
CA VAL A 39 20.62 11.59 2.73
C VAL A 39 21.26 11.31 4.07
N TRP A 40 22.30 10.47 4.08
CA TRP A 40 23.02 10.08 5.28
C TRP A 40 24.54 10.16 5.03
N ASP A 41 25.25 10.89 5.85
CA ASP A 41 26.70 11.15 5.71
C ASP A 41 27.57 9.88 5.68
N SER A 42 27.07 8.78 6.24
CA SER A 42 27.86 7.55 6.45
C SER A 42 27.38 6.34 5.62
N VAL A 43 26.25 6.43 4.93
CA VAL A 43 25.63 5.30 4.23
C VAL A 43 25.17 5.70 2.84
N THR A 44 25.72 5.05 1.82
CA THR A 44 25.23 5.21 0.45
C THR A 44 23.88 4.50 0.30
N THR A 45 22.84 5.26 -0.06
CA THR A 45 21.52 4.75 -0.39
C THR A 45 21.14 5.07 -1.83
N TYR A 46 20.16 4.36 -2.35
CA TYR A 46 19.70 4.51 -3.73
C TYR A 46 18.20 4.75 -3.77
N ALA A 47 17.78 5.77 -4.50
CA ALA A 47 16.40 5.97 -4.92
C ALA A 47 16.06 5.06 -6.10
N SER A 48 14.80 4.65 -6.24
CA SER A 48 14.36 3.77 -7.33
C SER A 48 13.27 4.42 -8.16
N LEU A 49 13.52 4.53 -9.47
CA LEU A 49 12.55 4.83 -10.50
C LEU A 49 12.22 3.59 -11.30
N CYS A 50 10.97 3.45 -11.71
CA CYS A 50 10.54 2.35 -12.56
C CYS A 50 9.70 2.87 -13.70
N PHE A 51 9.91 2.28 -14.89
CA PHE A 51 9.29 2.72 -16.13
C PHE A 51 8.66 1.55 -16.86
N ARG A 52 7.43 1.73 -17.31
CA ARG A 52 6.74 0.74 -18.13
C ARG A 52 6.27 1.38 -19.43
N LYS A 53 6.81 0.89 -20.56
CA LYS A 53 6.43 1.40 -21.87
C LYS A 53 4.95 1.11 -22.15
N LYS A 54 4.24 2.04 -22.75
CA LYS A 54 2.85 1.89 -23.19
C LYS A 54 2.68 0.59 -23.99
N GLY A 55 1.69 -0.22 -23.60
CA GLY A 55 1.41 -1.51 -24.24
C GLY A 55 2.37 -2.66 -23.88
N SER A 56 3.35 -2.43 -22.99
CA SER A 56 4.28 -3.47 -22.51
C SER A 56 3.95 -3.88 -21.07
N SER A 57 4.19 -5.16 -20.74
CA SER A 57 4.18 -5.67 -19.37
C SER A 57 5.54 -5.56 -18.69
N ARG A 58 6.63 -5.37 -19.48
CA ARG A 58 8.00 -5.30 -18.95
C ARG A 58 8.24 -3.95 -18.27
N MET A 59 8.80 -3.99 -17.06
CA MET A 59 9.24 -2.82 -16.31
C MET A 59 10.76 -2.68 -16.36
N VAL A 60 11.24 -1.46 -16.60
CA VAL A 60 12.65 -1.08 -16.48
C VAL A 60 12.82 -0.43 -15.10
N GLN A 61 13.96 -0.67 -14.45
CA GLN A 61 14.30 -0.10 -13.15
C GLN A 61 15.59 0.69 -13.29
N GLU A 62 15.57 1.91 -12.76
CA GLU A 62 16.72 2.79 -12.65
C GLU A 62 16.97 3.11 -11.17
N PHE A 63 18.24 3.25 -10.80
CA PHE A 63 18.65 3.55 -9.44
C PHE A 63 19.61 4.74 -9.45
N VAL A 64 19.30 5.72 -8.63
CA VAL A 64 20.10 6.93 -8.46
C VAL A 64 20.65 6.94 -7.04
N GLN A 65 21.92 7.27 -6.85
CA GLN A 65 22.46 7.52 -5.53
C GLN A 65 21.76 8.72 -4.92
N VAL A 66 21.41 8.61 -3.64
CA VAL A 66 20.78 9.71 -2.90
C VAL A 66 21.89 10.51 -2.22
N ASP A 67 22.08 11.74 -2.69
CA ASP A 67 23.02 12.72 -2.18
C ASP A 67 22.47 14.14 -2.43
N ASP A 68 23.22 15.16 -1.99
CA ASP A 68 22.81 16.55 -2.11
C ASP A 68 22.73 17.06 -3.56
N ASP A 69 23.45 16.40 -4.47
CA ASP A 69 23.50 16.73 -5.90
C ASP A 69 22.58 15.85 -6.76
N MET A 70 21.75 15.00 -6.13
CA MET A 70 20.89 14.06 -6.83
C MET A 70 19.97 14.78 -7.81
N CYS A 71 20.01 14.37 -9.07
CA CYS A 71 19.15 14.83 -10.13
C CYS A 71 18.68 13.67 -11.01
N VAL A 72 17.37 13.56 -11.21
CA VAL A 72 16.76 12.51 -12.01
C VAL A 72 16.19 13.01 -13.34
N ALA A 73 16.37 14.29 -13.65
CA ALA A 73 15.79 14.93 -14.84
C ALA A 73 16.19 14.24 -16.15
N ASP A 74 17.44 13.79 -16.30
CA ASP A 74 17.89 13.11 -17.52
C ASP A 74 17.29 11.69 -17.65
N ILE A 75 17.09 11.01 -16.54
CA ILE A 75 16.39 9.73 -16.54
C ILE A 75 14.92 9.94 -16.94
N LEU A 76 14.23 10.95 -16.37
CA LEU A 76 12.85 11.27 -16.73
C LEU A 76 12.71 11.67 -18.20
N ARG A 77 13.70 12.37 -18.78
CA ARG A 77 13.73 12.69 -20.23
C ARG A 77 13.91 11.44 -21.09
N SER A 78 14.79 10.52 -20.67
CA SER A 78 15.06 9.26 -21.38
C SER A 78 13.84 8.34 -21.42
N TYR A 79 13.02 8.38 -20.38
CA TYR A 79 11.76 7.63 -20.28
C TYR A 79 10.56 8.59 -20.34
N SER A 80 10.41 9.30 -21.47
CA SER A 80 9.38 10.33 -21.66
C SER A 80 8.00 9.89 -21.16
N ARG A 81 7.39 10.72 -20.30
CA ARG A 81 6.04 10.52 -19.75
C ARG A 81 4.95 10.33 -20.81
N HIS A 82 5.17 10.75 -22.08
CA HIS A 82 4.22 10.57 -23.16
C HIS A 82 4.15 9.14 -23.70
N GLU A 83 5.21 8.34 -23.46
CA GLU A 83 5.32 6.95 -23.91
C GLU A 83 5.45 5.94 -22.77
N TRP A 84 5.84 6.42 -21.56
CA TRP A 84 6.12 5.55 -20.42
C TRP A 84 5.27 5.93 -19.21
N ASP A 85 4.68 4.93 -18.55
CA ASP A 85 4.25 5.05 -17.17
C ASP A 85 5.50 5.23 -16.31
N GLN A 86 5.50 6.23 -15.43
CA GLN A 86 6.61 6.55 -14.54
C GLN A 86 6.20 6.26 -13.10
N TYR A 87 7.07 5.54 -12.37
CA TYR A 87 6.85 5.16 -10.98
C TYR A 87 8.10 5.45 -10.15
N PHE A 88 7.90 5.68 -8.86
CA PHE A 88 8.96 5.83 -7.87
C PHE A 88 8.65 5.02 -6.62
N SER A 89 9.68 4.68 -5.82
CA SER A 89 9.51 4.19 -4.46
C SER A 89 9.71 5.34 -3.48
N PRO A 90 8.83 5.54 -2.47
CA PRO A 90 9.06 6.58 -1.47
C PRO A 90 10.24 6.27 -0.54
N ASN A 91 10.62 5.00 -0.41
CA ASN A 91 11.75 4.57 0.41
C ASN A 91 13.01 4.35 -0.43
N THR A 92 14.17 4.54 0.18
CA THR A 92 15.49 4.29 -0.42
C THR A 92 15.97 2.87 -0.15
N TYR A 93 17.06 2.46 -0.81
CA TYR A 93 17.59 1.10 -0.79
C TYR A 93 19.10 1.11 -0.50
N THR A 94 19.58 0.11 0.21
CA THR A 94 21.02 -0.10 0.47
C THR A 94 21.75 -0.68 -0.74
N LYS A 95 21.04 -1.13 -1.76
CA LYS A 95 21.57 -1.73 -2.99
C LYS A 95 20.73 -1.30 -4.19
N LYS A 96 21.28 -1.40 -5.39
CA LYS A 96 20.56 -1.16 -6.65
C LYS A 96 19.62 -2.31 -6.99
N ASP A 97 18.78 -2.72 -6.03
CA ASP A 97 17.69 -3.67 -6.22
C ASP A 97 16.49 -3.27 -5.35
N ARG A 98 15.29 -3.67 -5.77
CA ARG A 98 14.03 -3.37 -5.08
C ARG A 98 13.51 -4.51 -4.22
N LYS A 99 14.38 -5.39 -3.74
CA LYS A 99 13.96 -6.40 -2.77
C LYS A 99 13.59 -5.74 -1.45
N LEU A 100 12.62 -6.32 -0.77
CA LEU A 100 12.19 -5.83 0.54
C LEU A 100 13.37 -5.79 1.54
N SER A 101 14.24 -6.80 1.50
CA SER A 101 15.46 -6.88 2.32
C SER A 101 16.53 -5.82 2.00
N SER A 102 16.38 -5.09 0.91
CA SER A 102 17.29 -4.00 0.51
C SER A 102 16.75 -2.62 0.84
N VAL A 103 15.51 -2.52 1.33
CA VAL A 103 14.94 -1.25 1.79
C VAL A 103 15.78 -0.73 2.95
N PHE A 104 16.12 0.57 2.91
CA PHE A 104 16.88 1.19 3.98
C PHE A 104 16.04 1.22 5.27
N HIS A 105 16.70 1.13 6.42
CA HIS A 105 16.02 0.95 7.71
C HIS A 105 15.20 2.17 8.17
N ASP A 106 15.46 3.36 7.61
CA ASP A 106 14.78 4.59 7.97
C ASP A 106 13.76 4.98 6.88
N CYS A 107 12.51 4.59 7.09
CA CYS A 107 11.39 4.95 6.24
C CYS A 107 10.66 6.16 6.82
N TRP A 108 10.63 7.26 6.07
CA TRP A 108 10.02 8.53 6.47
C TRP A 108 8.56 8.68 6.05
N PHE A 109 8.03 7.71 5.32
CA PHE A 109 6.70 7.80 4.73
C PHE A 109 5.81 6.61 5.09
N GLY A 110 4.51 6.88 5.25
CA GLY A 110 3.44 5.94 5.00
C GLY A 110 2.86 6.18 3.61
N TRP A 111 2.23 5.18 3.02
CA TRP A 111 1.66 5.24 1.67
C TRP A 111 0.35 4.48 1.57
N CYS A 112 -0.52 4.90 0.65
CA CYS A 112 -1.74 4.18 0.32
C CYS A 112 -2.19 4.45 -1.12
N ASP A 113 -2.63 3.41 -1.82
CA ASP A 113 -3.49 3.56 -2.99
C ASP A 113 -4.94 3.74 -2.50
N VAL A 114 -5.60 4.81 -2.95
CA VAL A 114 -6.96 5.15 -2.53
C VAL A 114 -7.86 5.11 -3.75
N ASP A 115 -8.59 4.00 -3.92
CA ASP A 115 -9.40 3.75 -5.11
C ASP A 115 -10.82 4.29 -5.00
N ASP A 116 -11.51 3.99 -3.89
CA ASP A 116 -12.95 4.28 -3.73
C ASP A 116 -13.26 5.12 -2.47
N ALA A 117 -12.23 5.68 -1.81
CA ALA A 117 -12.37 6.50 -0.62
C ALA A 117 -11.86 7.92 -0.86
N ASP A 118 -12.31 8.87 -0.03
CA ASP A 118 -11.75 10.21 0.00
C ASP A 118 -10.47 10.20 0.85
N PRO A 119 -9.28 10.47 0.28
CA PRO A 119 -8.02 10.47 1.02
C PRO A 119 -8.02 11.51 2.16
N PHE A 120 -8.74 12.60 2.02
CA PHE A 120 -8.83 13.66 3.04
C PHE A 120 -9.67 13.26 4.25
N SER A 121 -10.43 12.17 4.17
CA SER A 121 -11.16 11.60 5.30
C SER A 121 -10.32 10.69 6.20
N PHE A 122 -9.08 10.35 5.80
CA PHE A 122 -8.20 9.46 6.55
C PHE A 122 -7.75 10.10 7.88
N LYS A 123 -7.45 9.27 8.86
CA LYS A 123 -6.91 9.67 10.18
C LYS A 123 -5.64 8.86 10.48
N PRO A 124 -4.47 9.54 10.56
CA PRO A 124 -4.25 10.98 10.28
C PRO A 124 -4.50 11.35 8.82
N SER A 125 -4.69 12.64 8.54
CA SER A 125 -4.79 13.15 7.17
C SER A 125 -3.47 12.96 6.43
N PRO A 126 -3.46 12.65 5.12
CA PRO A 126 -2.23 12.54 4.35
C PRO A 126 -1.51 13.89 4.22
N SER A 127 -0.22 13.84 3.97
CA SER A 127 0.63 15.01 3.71
C SER A 127 0.68 15.36 2.22
N ILE A 128 0.72 14.36 1.35
CA ILE A 128 0.81 14.53 -0.10
C ILE A 128 -0.24 13.66 -0.76
N VAL A 129 -0.99 14.23 -1.71
CA VAL A 129 -2.06 13.52 -2.44
C VAL A 129 -1.98 13.86 -3.92
N TRP A 130 -2.07 12.86 -4.78
CA TRP A 130 -2.18 13.05 -6.23
C TRP A 130 -3.19 12.08 -6.84
N GLN A 131 -3.80 12.50 -7.93
CA GLN A 131 -4.73 11.67 -8.68
C GLN A 131 -3.98 10.77 -9.66
N THR A 132 -4.29 9.49 -9.73
CA THR A 132 -3.66 8.52 -10.64
C THR A 132 -4.53 8.15 -11.83
N SER A 133 -5.84 8.32 -11.69
CA SER A 133 -6.87 8.16 -12.72
C SER A 133 -8.19 8.76 -12.20
N PRO A 134 -9.22 8.94 -13.02
CA PRO A 134 -10.50 9.46 -12.55
C PRO A 134 -11.04 8.69 -11.34
N GLY A 135 -11.27 9.39 -10.24
CA GLY A 135 -11.78 8.83 -8.98
C GLY A 135 -10.78 8.01 -8.17
N ARG A 136 -9.50 7.96 -8.56
CA ARG A 136 -8.45 7.22 -7.84
C ARG A 136 -7.26 8.09 -7.52
N THR A 137 -6.76 7.95 -6.30
CA THR A 137 -5.63 8.74 -5.82
C THR A 137 -4.55 7.84 -5.21
N GLN A 138 -3.38 8.43 -5.01
CA GLN A 138 -2.34 7.91 -4.13
C GLN A 138 -2.02 8.98 -3.11
N ALA A 139 -1.63 8.54 -1.91
CA ALA A 139 -1.32 9.45 -0.82
C ALA A 139 -0.07 9.01 -0.06
N LEU A 140 0.68 10.00 0.46
CA LEU A 140 1.79 9.82 1.38
C LEU A 140 1.52 10.53 2.69
N TRP A 141 2.02 9.96 3.76
CA TRP A 141 2.10 10.52 5.10
C TRP A 141 3.58 10.76 5.43
N CYS A 142 3.99 12.01 5.60
CA CYS A 142 5.34 12.37 6.01
C CYS A 142 5.44 12.25 7.53
N TRP A 143 6.30 11.38 8.02
CA TRP A 143 6.48 11.22 9.46
C TRP A 143 7.56 12.18 9.99
N GLY A 144 7.38 12.70 11.19
CA GLY A 144 8.38 13.51 11.88
C GLY A 144 9.64 12.73 12.27
N ASP A 145 9.50 11.42 12.48
CA ASP A 145 10.60 10.49 12.77
C ASP A 145 10.56 9.30 11.83
N PRO A 146 11.72 8.71 11.47
CA PRO A 146 11.77 7.53 10.62
C PRO A 146 11.30 6.28 11.34
N HIS A 147 10.86 5.30 10.58
CA HIS A 147 10.41 3.99 11.05
C HIS A 147 11.13 2.86 10.31
N THR A 148 11.22 1.69 10.95
CA THR A 148 11.70 0.50 10.23
C THR A 148 10.76 0.16 9.07
N PRO A 149 11.25 -0.52 8.01
CA PRO A 149 10.41 -0.94 6.88
C PRO A 149 9.16 -1.73 7.30
N GLU A 150 9.27 -2.55 8.33
CA GLU A 150 8.17 -3.33 8.88
C GLU A 150 7.12 -2.43 9.53
N MET A 151 7.56 -1.45 10.31
CA MET A 151 6.65 -0.51 10.97
C MET A 151 5.98 0.43 9.96
N ALA A 152 6.73 0.96 8.99
CA ALA A 152 6.19 1.78 7.91
C ALA A 152 5.15 1.02 7.08
N SER A 153 5.44 -0.26 6.76
CA SER A 153 4.49 -1.17 6.12
C SER A 153 3.26 -1.42 6.99
N ALA A 154 3.44 -1.57 8.31
CA ALA A 154 2.34 -1.78 9.24
C ALA A 154 1.42 -0.56 9.32
N TYR A 155 1.95 0.65 9.34
CA TYR A 155 1.16 1.88 9.27
C TYR A 155 0.42 2.02 7.95
N SER A 156 1.09 1.80 6.83
CA SER A 156 0.48 1.82 5.48
C SER A 156 -0.66 0.81 5.37
N LYS A 157 -0.47 -0.40 5.90
CA LYS A 157 -1.51 -1.43 5.98
C LYS A 157 -2.68 -0.98 6.85
N ALA A 158 -2.41 -0.39 8.01
CA ALA A 158 -3.46 0.12 8.89
C ALA A 158 -4.30 1.22 8.24
N LEU A 159 -3.67 2.15 7.51
CA LEU A 159 -4.34 3.18 6.72
C LEU A 159 -5.27 2.56 5.68
N ALA A 160 -4.76 1.64 4.85
CA ALA A 160 -5.55 0.98 3.80
C ALA A 160 -6.76 0.23 4.36
N TYR A 161 -6.57 -0.56 5.41
CA TYR A 161 -7.64 -1.39 5.98
C TYR A 161 -8.71 -0.59 6.73
N ARG A 162 -8.34 0.52 7.38
CA ARG A 162 -9.28 1.33 8.15
C ARG A 162 -10.10 2.29 7.30
N HIS A 163 -9.56 2.73 6.19
CA HIS A 163 -10.13 3.81 5.40
C HIS A 163 -10.53 3.40 3.97
N GLY A 164 -10.42 2.12 3.64
CA GLY A 164 -10.87 1.59 2.35
C GLY A 164 -9.88 1.77 1.19
N GLY A 165 -8.58 1.87 1.50
CA GLY A 165 -7.53 1.84 0.48
C GLY A 165 -7.24 0.42 -0.05
N ASP A 166 -6.35 0.31 -1.04
CA ASP A 166 -5.90 -0.98 -1.58
C ASP A 166 -5.11 -1.77 -0.54
N LYS A 167 -5.65 -2.92 -0.16
CA LYS A 167 -5.08 -3.80 0.87
C LYS A 167 -3.80 -4.52 0.44
N GLY A 168 -3.55 -4.62 -0.87
CA GLY A 168 -2.38 -5.32 -1.43
C GLY A 168 -1.12 -4.47 -1.55
N GLY A 169 -1.18 -3.17 -1.21
CA GLY A 169 -0.16 -2.19 -1.55
C GLY A 169 0.73 -1.69 -0.40
N SER A 170 0.81 -2.40 0.74
CA SER A 170 1.47 -1.89 1.94
C SER A 170 2.97 -2.23 2.10
N ALA A 171 3.56 -3.05 1.24
CA ALA A 171 4.98 -3.43 1.36
C ALA A 171 5.93 -2.24 1.19
N ALA A 172 7.04 -2.19 1.96
CA ALA A 172 7.97 -1.06 1.96
C ALA A 172 8.70 -0.80 0.62
N ASN A 173 8.67 -1.74 -0.31
CA ASN A 173 9.16 -1.57 -1.68
C ASN A 173 8.05 -1.18 -2.68
N LYS A 174 6.95 -0.60 -2.19
CA LYS A 174 5.82 -0.13 -3.01
C LYS A 174 6.30 0.84 -4.07
N LEU A 175 5.68 0.72 -5.26
CA LEU A 175 5.79 1.71 -6.32
C LEU A 175 4.54 2.57 -6.37
N LEU A 176 4.77 3.86 -6.47
CA LEU A 176 3.76 4.89 -6.65
C LEU A 176 3.99 5.57 -8.00
N ARG A 177 2.94 6.12 -8.60
CA ARG A 177 3.07 6.87 -9.85
C ARG A 177 3.70 8.24 -9.61
N VAL A 178 4.61 8.65 -10.49
CA VAL A 178 5.18 9.99 -10.42
C VAL A 178 4.11 11.02 -10.78
N PRO A 179 3.80 12.01 -9.91
CA PRO A 179 2.97 13.14 -10.28
C PRO A 179 3.54 13.90 -11.50
N GLY A 180 2.70 14.54 -12.29
CA GLY A 180 3.11 15.21 -13.52
C GLY A 180 3.38 14.26 -14.69
N SER A 181 3.14 12.95 -14.53
CA SER A 181 3.21 11.96 -15.62
C SER A 181 1.83 11.63 -16.19
N TYR A 182 1.72 10.59 -17.01
CA TYR A 182 0.45 10.09 -17.54
C TYR A 182 0.23 8.63 -17.14
N ASN A 183 -1.04 8.25 -16.99
CA ASN A 183 -1.44 6.86 -16.81
C ASN A 183 -1.80 6.24 -18.16
N HIS A 184 -0.97 5.36 -18.68
CA HIS A 184 -1.16 4.76 -20.00
C HIS A 184 -2.04 3.50 -20.00
N LYS A 185 -2.73 3.19 -18.91
CA LYS A 185 -3.71 2.10 -18.91
C LYS A 185 -4.86 2.44 -19.87
N PRO A 186 -5.18 1.54 -20.82
CA PRO A 186 -6.17 1.82 -21.88
C PRO A 186 -7.54 2.25 -21.34
N GLU A 187 -7.97 1.64 -20.22
CA GLU A 187 -9.27 1.87 -19.61
C GLU A 187 -9.49 3.30 -19.08
N TYR A 188 -8.42 4.09 -18.92
CA TYR A 188 -8.50 5.43 -18.34
C TYR A 188 -8.33 6.57 -19.37
N GLY A 189 -8.12 6.26 -20.65
CA GLY A 189 -8.00 7.30 -21.67
C GLY A 189 -6.75 8.20 -21.54
N LYS A 190 -5.68 7.69 -20.91
CA LYS A 190 -4.41 8.40 -20.70
C LYS A 190 -4.54 9.71 -19.88
N PRO A 191 -5.13 9.70 -18.68
CA PRO A 191 -5.21 10.90 -17.88
C PRO A 191 -3.83 11.38 -17.44
N PHE A 192 -3.68 12.72 -17.35
CA PHE A 192 -2.59 13.35 -16.62
C PHE A 192 -2.71 13.04 -15.13
N ILE A 193 -1.59 13.01 -14.41
CA ILE A 193 -1.50 12.71 -12.98
C ILE A 193 -1.20 14.01 -12.21
N PRO A 194 -2.22 14.81 -11.82
CA PRO A 194 -2.01 16.05 -11.11
C PRO A 194 -1.69 15.80 -9.64
N LEU A 195 -0.79 16.61 -9.09
CA LEU A 195 -0.61 16.75 -7.65
C LEU A 195 -1.78 17.58 -7.11
N LEU A 196 -2.48 17.09 -6.09
CA LEU A 196 -3.67 17.72 -5.51
C LEU A 196 -3.35 18.45 -4.19
N MET A 197 -2.44 17.90 -3.41
CA MET A 197 -2.01 18.46 -2.13
C MET A 197 -0.55 18.12 -1.90
N TYR A 198 0.20 19.08 -1.37
CA TYR A 198 1.58 18.90 -0.98
C TYR A 198 1.87 19.65 0.32
N ASP A 199 2.07 18.90 1.38
CA ASP A 199 2.57 19.36 2.67
C ASP A 199 3.63 18.34 3.12
N HIS A 200 4.88 18.75 3.22
CA HIS A 200 5.99 17.89 3.62
C HIS A 200 6.37 18.06 5.09
N THR A 201 5.58 18.81 5.85
CA THR A 201 5.77 18.94 7.30
C THR A 201 5.62 17.57 7.95
N GLY A 202 6.64 17.19 8.71
CA GLY A 202 6.63 15.92 9.45
C GLY A 202 5.54 15.90 10.51
N MET A 203 4.72 14.84 10.52
CA MET A 203 3.65 14.68 11.49
C MET A 203 4.03 13.70 12.61
N ASP A 204 3.58 13.99 13.84
CA ASP A 204 3.75 13.12 15.00
C ASP A 204 2.64 12.08 15.12
N GLU A 205 1.46 12.36 14.54
CA GLU A 205 0.32 11.45 14.59
C GLU A 205 0.56 10.22 13.72
N ARG A 206 0.31 9.04 14.28
CA ARG A 206 0.44 7.74 13.58
C ARG A 206 -0.91 7.04 13.51
N PRO A 207 -1.19 6.28 12.43
CA PRO A 207 -2.40 5.50 12.38
C PRO A 207 -2.38 4.43 13.46
N LYS A 208 -3.54 4.20 14.07
CA LYS A 208 -3.70 3.13 15.04
C LYS A 208 -3.53 1.78 14.35
N LEU A 209 -2.56 0.98 14.78
CA LEU A 209 -2.28 -0.35 14.22
C LEU A 209 -3.51 -1.26 14.26
N LEU A 210 -3.58 -2.19 13.31
CA LEU A 210 -4.59 -3.25 13.30
C LEU A 210 -4.41 -4.19 14.50
N PRO A 211 -5.47 -4.85 14.97
CA PRO A 211 -5.36 -5.82 16.06
C PRO A 211 -4.31 -6.91 15.82
N SER A 212 -4.23 -7.44 14.60
CA SER A 212 -3.23 -8.43 14.20
C SER A 212 -1.78 -7.95 14.26
N GLN A 213 -1.55 -6.64 14.23
CA GLN A 213 -0.23 -6.02 14.31
C GLN A 213 0.21 -5.70 15.75
N ARG A 214 -0.69 -5.81 16.74
CA ARG A 214 -0.46 -5.38 18.13
C ARG A 214 0.10 -6.44 19.04
N GLY A 215 0.11 -7.69 18.64
CA GLY A 215 0.46 -8.78 19.51
C GLY A 215 1.18 -9.90 18.80
N GLU A 216 1.92 -10.64 19.57
CA GLU A 216 2.63 -11.82 19.19
C GLU A 216 1.67 -12.95 18.76
N TYR A 217 0.92 -12.77 17.67
CA TYR A 217 0.25 -13.89 17.03
C TYR A 217 1.26 -14.67 16.16
N LYS A 218 2.35 -15.12 16.78
CA LYS A 218 3.06 -16.30 16.30
C LYS A 218 2.27 -17.53 16.70
N VAL A 219 1.07 -17.66 16.14
CA VAL A 219 0.41 -18.96 16.16
C VAL A 219 1.06 -19.77 15.05
N ASN A 220 1.74 -20.84 15.44
CA ASN A 220 2.28 -21.84 14.52
C ASN A 220 1.09 -22.62 13.95
N TYR A 221 0.59 -22.19 12.80
CA TYR A 221 -0.62 -22.75 12.16
C TYR A 221 -0.39 -24.08 11.45
N PHE A 222 0.86 -24.53 11.33
CA PHE A 222 1.18 -25.78 10.67
C PHE A 222 0.82 -26.97 11.58
N GLY A 223 -0.17 -27.76 11.16
CA GLY A 223 -0.51 -29.06 11.74
C GLY A 223 -1.71 -29.09 12.69
N ARG A 224 -2.48 -28.00 12.84
CA ARG A 224 -3.73 -28.03 13.61
C ARG A 224 -4.93 -28.29 12.69
N ASP A 225 -5.73 -29.26 13.01
CA ASP A 225 -7.05 -29.46 12.41
C ASP A 225 -7.97 -28.31 12.81
N LEU A 226 -8.58 -27.66 11.79
CA LEU A 226 -9.52 -26.57 12.02
C LEU A 226 -10.91 -27.13 12.31
N ASP A 227 -11.56 -26.58 13.32
CA ASP A 227 -12.96 -26.90 13.61
C ASP A 227 -13.91 -25.85 12.98
N PRO A 228 -14.53 -26.14 11.82
CA PRO A 228 -15.45 -25.22 11.15
C PRO A 228 -16.80 -25.10 11.85
N HIS A 229 -17.05 -25.87 12.89
CA HIS A 229 -18.29 -25.88 13.66
C HIS A 229 -18.12 -25.31 15.07
N ALA A 230 -16.89 -24.88 15.44
CA ALA A 230 -16.60 -24.32 16.76
C ALA A 230 -17.41 -23.07 17.08
N HIS A 231 -17.75 -22.27 16.05
CA HIS A 231 -18.44 -20.99 16.21
C HIS A 231 -19.56 -20.80 15.20
N SER A 232 -20.58 -20.00 15.55
CA SER A 232 -21.54 -19.56 14.55
C SER A 232 -21.00 -18.36 13.76
N LYS A 233 -21.22 -18.35 12.44
CA LYS A 233 -20.86 -17.22 11.57
C LYS A 233 -21.40 -15.88 12.10
N ARG A 234 -22.63 -15.89 12.65
CA ARG A 234 -23.28 -14.69 13.20
C ARG A 234 -22.56 -14.15 14.44
N ASP A 235 -22.11 -15.04 15.33
CA ASP A 235 -21.45 -14.61 16.56
C ASP A 235 -20.05 -14.11 16.29
N VAL A 236 -19.31 -14.76 15.38
CA VAL A 236 -18.01 -14.26 14.89
C VAL A 236 -18.17 -12.88 14.26
N TRP A 237 -19.16 -12.70 13.36
CA TRP A 237 -19.41 -11.39 12.78
C TRP A 237 -19.76 -10.33 13.84
N LYS A 238 -20.62 -10.62 14.80
CA LYS A 238 -20.96 -9.67 15.87
C LYS A 238 -19.74 -9.28 16.70
N LYS A 239 -18.85 -10.23 16.98
CA LYS A 239 -17.63 -10.00 17.76
C LYS A 239 -16.67 -9.04 17.05
N TYR A 240 -16.51 -9.18 15.74
CA TYR A 240 -15.48 -8.44 14.98
C TYR A 240 -16.02 -7.30 14.11
N ARG A 241 -17.32 -7.09 14.00
CA ARG A 241 -17.95 -6.14 13.05
C ARG A 241 -17.39 -4.72 13.10
N HIS A 242 -16.89 -4.25 14.23
CA HIS A 242 -16.32 -2.92 14.39
C HIS A 242 -14.84 -2.82 13.97
N ASN A 243 -14.21 -3.97 13.75
CA ASN A 243 -12.82 -4.08 13.27
C ASN A 243 -12.75 -4.50 11.80
N LEU A 244 -13.90 -4.85 11.19
CA LEU A 244 -14.00 -5.21 9.77
C LEU A 244 -14.32 -3.97 8.94
N ASP A 245 -13.77 -3.91 7.73
CA ASP A 245 -14.23 -2.95 6.73
C ASP A 245 -15.66 -3.28 6.26
N ALA A 246 -16.33 -2.27 5.68
CA ALA A 246 -17.73 -2.39 5.26
C ALA A 246 -17.94 -3.51 4.21
N SER A 247 -17.01 -3.68 3.28
CA SER A 247 -17.07 -4.70 2.22
C SER A 247 -16.98 -6.10 2.81
N THR A 248 -15.95 -6.37 3.62
CA THR A 248 -15.76 -7.66 4.30
C THR A 248 -16.93 -7.98 5.23
N SER A 249 -17.40 -7.00 6.01
CA SER A 249 -18.58 -7.14 6.86
C SER A 249 -19.83 -7.50 6.05
N SER A 250 -20.02 -6.89 4.88
CA SER A 250 -21.10 -7.19 3.95
C SER A 250 -20.98 -8.61 3.38
N LEU A 251 -19.79 -9.04 2.97
CA LEU A 251 -19.56 -10.40 2.45
C LEU A 251 -19.88 -11.48 3.49
N ILE A 252 -19.60 -11.23 4.76
CA ILE A 252 -19.91 -12.16 5.85
C ILE A 252 -21.41 -12.19 6.13
N ARG A 253 -22.10 -11.06 6.09
CA ARG A 253 -23.54 -10.95 6.39
C ARG A 253 -24.42 -11.49 5.28
N HIS A 254 -24.14 -11.08 4.03
CA HIS A 254 -24.99 -11.28 2.89
C HIS A 254 -24.51 -12.44 2.04
N ASN A 255 -25.22 -13.54 2.06
CA ASN A 255 -24.93 -14.77 1.31
C ASN A 255 -25.29 -14.64 -0.19
N THR A 256 -24.97 -13.55 -0.84
CA THR A 256 -25.21 -13.38 -2.27
C THR A 256 -24.05 -13.94 -3.09
N ALA A 257 -24.15 -15.19 -3.50
CA ALA A 257 -23.21 -15.79 -4.43
C ALA A 257 -23.47 -15.24 -5.85
N ARG A 258 -22.54 -14.45 -6.40
CA ARG A 258 -22.41 -14.25 -7.84
C ARG A 258 -21.13 -14.93 -8.31
N ALA A 259 -21.23 -15.70 -9.41
CA ALA A 259 -20.28 -16.74 -9.79
C ALA A 259 -18.82 -16.30 -10.08
N ASN A 260 -18.53 -15.02 -10.32
CA ASN A 260 -17.31 -14.65 -11.02
C ASN A 260 -16.13 -14.17 -10.16
N ASP A 261 -16.20 -14.23 -8.81
CA ASP A 261 -15.10 -13.74 -7.98
C ASP A 261 -14.96 -14.41 -6.60
N ARG A 262 -15.24 -15.71 -6.54
CA ARG A 262 -15.25 -16.49 -5.29
C ARG A 262 -13.93 -16.46 -4.55
N SER A 263 -12.81 -16.55 -5.29
CA SER A 263 -11.46 -16.57 -4.70
C SER A 263 -11.12 -15.29 -3.98
N ASN A 264 -11.40 -14.13 -4.61
CA ASN A 264 -11.13 -12.83 -4.00
C ASN A 264 -12.04 -12.57 -2.80
N ARG A 265 -13.28 -13.06 -2.82
CA ARG A 265 -14.22 -12.95 -1.69
C ARG A 265 -13.78 -13.79 -0.50
N ILE A 266 -13.35 -15.05 -0.74
CA ILE A 266 -12.76 -15.89 0.31
C ILE A 266 -11.51 -15.21 0.87
N PHE A 267 -10.62 -14.72 0.00
CA PHE A 267 -9.42 -13.98 0.40
C PHE A 267 -9.78 -12.77 1.28
N ALA A 268 -10.72 -11.92 0.86
CA ALA A 268 -11.13 -10.74 1.61
C ALA A 268 -11.70 -11.09 2.99
N MET A 269 -12.52 -12.15 3.10
CA MET A 269 -13.08 -12.59 4.39
C MET A 269 -11.99 -13.14 5.31
N VAL A 270 -11.08 -14.00 4.81
CA VAL A 270 -9.96 -14.53 5.60
C VAL A 270 -9.05 -13.41 6.07
N ALA A 271 -8.63 -12.54 5.14
CA ALA A 271 -7.74 -11.41 5.44
C ALA A 271 -8.36 -10.46 6.45
N GLY A 272 -9.61 -10.04 6.24
CA GLY A 272 -10.29 -9.11 7.13
C GLY A 272 -10.52 -9.68 8.53
N LEU A 273 -10.91 -10.95 8.66
CA LEU A 273 -11.08 -11.61 9.95
C LEU A 273 -9.74 -11.81 10.66
N HIS A 274 -8.71 -12.23 9.93
CA HIS A 274 -7.35 -12.37 10.48
C HIS A 274 -6.83 -11.02 11.02
N GLU A 275 -6.96 -9.95 10.24
CA GLU A 275 -6.57 -8.59 10.65
C GLU A 275 -7.42 -8.04 11.81
N ALA A 276 -8.66 -8.48 11.93
CA ALA A 276 -9.51 -8.17 13.07
C ALA A 276 -9.13 -8.94 14.35
N GLY A 277 -8.20 -9.92 14.27
CA GLY A 277 -7.74 -10.75 15.38
C GLY A 277 -8.61 -11.98 15.65
N ALA A 278 -9.34 -12.46 14.64
CA ALA A 278 -10.11 -13.71 14.77
C ALA A 278 -9.18 -14.93 14.84
N SER A 279 -9.57 -15.93 15.65
CA SER A 279 -8.88 -17.21 15.69
C SER A 279 -9.10 -18.00 14.40
N LEU A 280 -8.27 -19.02 14.16
CA LEU A 280 -8.41 -19.86 12.97
C LEU A 280 -9.74 -20.60 12.93
N ASP A 281 -10.22 -21.10 14.08
CA ASP A 281 -11.49 -21.82 14.15
C ASP A 281 -12.67 -20.85 13.90
N GLU A 282 -12.56 -19.58 14.34
CA GLU A 282 -13.54 -18.54 14.01
C GLU A 282 -13.53 -18.22 12.50
N ILE A 283 -12.35 -18.08 11.90
CA ILE A 283 -12.20 -17.90 10.45
C ILE A 283 -12.76 -19.10 9.70
N ALA A 284 -12.37 -20.31 10.11
CA ALA A 284 -12.85 -21.56 9.51
C ALA A 284 -14.38 -21.67 9.56
N SER A 285 -14.99 -21.32 10.69
CA SER A 285 -16.44 -21.34 10.86
C SER A 285 -17.16 -20.36 9.91
N VAL A 286 -16.61 -19.18 9.70
CA VAL A 286 -17.17 -18.19 8.75
C VAL A 286 -17.00 -18.65 7.31
N ILE A 287 -15.82 -19.12 6.93
CA ILE A 287 -15.53 -19.53 5.54
C ILE A 287 -16.31 -20.79 5.18
N TRP A 288 -16.40 -21.77 6.08
CA TRP A 288 -17.20 -22.98 5.90
C TRP A 288 -18.68 -22.68 5.67
N ALA A 289 -19.24 -21.76 6.46
CA ALA A 289 -20.64 -21.32 6.31
C ALA A 289 -20.87 -20.39 5.10
N SER A 290 -19.80 -20.04 4.37
CA SER A 290 -19.88 -19.13 3.22
C SER A 290 -20.29 -19.88 1.95
N PRO A 291 -21.25 -19.37 1.16
CA PRO A 291 -21.60 -19.95 -0.12
C PRO A 291 -20.45 -19.90 -1.14
N TYR A 292 -19.52 -18.94 -1.01
CA TYR A 292 -18.36 -18.79 -1.90
C TYR A 292 -17.40 -19.97 -1.79
N PHE A 293 -17.16 -20.47 -0.57
CA PHE A 293 -16.31 -21.63 -0.35
C PHE A 293 -16.99 -22.92 -0.85
N ARG A 294 -18.24 -23.13 -0.47
CA ARG A 294 -19.01 -24.32 -0.89
C ARG A 294 -19.18 -24.43 -2.40
N ASP A 295 -19.45 -23.31 -3.06
CA ASP A 295 -19.57 -23.25 -4.52
C ASP A 295 -18.22 -23.50 -5.24
N LYS A 296 -17.09 -23.19 -4.59
CA LYS A 296 -15.73 -23.40 -5.14
C LYS A 296 -15.19 -24.81 -4.87
N HIS A 297 -15.42 -25.36 -3.66
CA HIS A 297 -14.74 -26.53 -3.15
C HIS A 297 -15.66 -27.63 -2.60
N GLY A 298 -16.97 -27.41 -2.57
CA GLY A 298 -17.91 -28.29 -1.90
C GLY A 298 -17.65 -28.40 -0.39
N ASP A 299 -18.05 -29.50 0.21
CA ASP A 299 -17.86 -29.79 1.64
C ASP A 299 -16.49 -30.47 1.91
N ASN A 300 -15.41 -29.86 1.42
CA ASN A 300 -14.06 -30.41 1.53
C ASN A 300 -13.23 -29.73 2.63
N LEU A 301 -13.19 -30.32 3.82
CA LEU A 301 -12.45 -29.82 4.99
C LEU A 301 -10.94 -29.68 4.74
N SER A 302 -10.33 -30.62 4.01
CA SER A 302 -8.90 -30.53 3.69
C SER A 302 -8.58 -29.31 2.79
N ARG A 303 -9.54 -28.88 1.96
CA ARG A 303 -9.42 -27.66 1.17
C ARG A 303 -9.62 -26.41 2.01
N LEU A 304 -10.51 -26.45 3.01
CA LEU A 304 -10.74 -25.34 3.92
C LEU A 304 -9.45 -24.94 4.64
N GLY A 305 -8.79 -25.88 5.28
CA GLY A 305 -7.52 -25.64 5.98
C GLY A 305 -6.45 -25.09 5.04
N ARG A 306 -6.26 -25.74 3.86
CA ARG A 306 -5.25 -25.28 2.88
C ARG A 306 -5.53 -23.89 2.33
N GLU A 307 -6.78 -23.54 2.04
CA GLU A 307 -7.16 -22.21 1.53
C GLU A 307 -6.87 -21.15 2.60
N ILE A 308 -7.31 -21.35 3.84
CA ILE A 308 -7.09 -20.42 4.95
C ILE A 308 -5.59 -20.24 5.22
N HIS A 309 -4.83 -21.33 5.36
CA HIS A 309 -3.40 -21.27 5.63
C HIS A 309 -2.62 -20.61 4.49
N SER A 310 -2.98 -20.91 3.21
CA SER A 310 -2.36 -20.30 2.06
C SER A 310 -2.60 -18.78 1.99
N ILE A 311 -3.79 -18.31 2.37
CA ILE A 311 -4.09 -16.87 2.40
C ILE A 311 -3.32 -16.21 3.54
N ILE A 312 -3.32 -16.79 4.74
CA ILE A 312 -2.62 -16.24 5.90
C ILE A 312 -1.11 -16.19 5.66
N ALA A 313 -0.53 -17.25 5.06
CA ALA A 313 0.88 -17.25 4.68
C ALA A 313 1.21 -16.09 3.73
N LYS A 314 0.39 -15.84 2.70
CA LYS A 314 0.56 -14.69 1.79
C LYS A 314 0.44 -13.34 2.50
N LEU A 315 -0.39 -13.24 3.54
CA LEU A 315 -0.49 -12.03 4.36
C LEU A 315 0.74 -11.83 5.25
N GLY A 316 1.40 -12.93 5.65
CA GLY A 316 2.65 -12.92 6.42
C GLY A 316 3.91 -12.75 5.57
N GLU A 317 3.93 -13.27 4.33
CA GLU A 317 5.03 -13.08 3.37
C GLU A 317 5.06 -11.64 2.77
N GLY A 318 4.00 -10.88 2.95
CA GLY A 318 3.92 -9.44 2.64
C GLY A 318 4.32 -8.55 3.82
N GLN A 319 4.87 -9.12 4.88
CA GLN A 319 5.42 -8.40 6.03
C GLN A 319 6.93 -8.22 5.90
#